data_83298590c08d1cf60ac0141737128b49
#
_entry.id   83298590c08d1cf60ac0141737128b49
#
_cell.length_a   1.000
_cell.length_b   1.000
_cell.length_c   1.000
_cell.angle_alpha   90.00
_cell.angle_beta   90.00
_cell.angle_gamma   90.00
#
_symmetry.space_group_name_H-M   'P 1'
#
loop_
_entity.id
_entity.type
_entity.pdbx_description
1 polymer ?
#
loop_
_entity_poly.entity_id
_entity_poly.type
_entity_poly.pdbx_seq_one_letter_code
_entity_poly.pdbx_strand_id
1 'polypeptide(L)'
;MPSDLKLITERIDHLFKRKMQTRYWLMVTDDVYDKTYNFFFNFQKKGQRLRSVPLHTVSNYDLGYLERLITGLRKHTQLTIEYVGFTGQRWPVSQRIIQRKKEADE
;
A
#
# COMPACT_ATOMS: atom_id res chain seq x y z
N MET A 1 -13.44 0.05 10.35
CA MET A 1 -12.10 0.44 10.05
C MET A 1 -11.06 -0.04 11.03
N PRO A 2 -11.33 0.01 12.31
CA PRO A 2 -10.29 -0.34 13.27
C PRO A 2 -9.61 -1.67 13.02
N SER A 3 -10.36 -2.70 12.62
CA SER A 3 -9.72 -4.01 12.48
C SER A 3 -8.76 -4.08 11.28
N ASP A 4 -9.10 -3.47 10.15
CA ASP A 4 -8.20 -3.48 8.99
C ASP A 4 -6.95 -2.67 9.29
N LEU A 5 -7.11 -1.46 9.80
CA LEU A 5 -5.97 -0.59 10.12
C LEU A 5 -5.10 -1.24 11.20
N LYS A 6 -5.72 -1.78 12.23
CA LYS A 6 -4.98 -2.39 13.33
C LYS A 6 -4.16 -3.58 12.84
N LEU A 7 -4.76 -4.44 12.04
CA LEU A 7 -4.04 -5.61 11.53
C LEU A 7 -2.86 -5.21 10.65
N ILE A 8 -3.07 -4.23 9.78
CA ILE A 8 -2.00 -3.78 8.89
C ILE A 8 -0.86 -3.18 9.69
N THR A 9 -1.17 -2.30 10.65
CA THR A 9 -0.13 -1.64 11.42
C THR A 9 0.63 -2.62 12.30
N GLU A 10 -0.06 -3.59 12.90
CA GLU A 10 0.60 -4.61 13.71
C GLU A 10 1.55 -5.45 12.88
N ARG A 11 1.12 -5.81 11.66
CA ARG A 11 1.96 -6.62 10.79
C ARG A 11 3.16 -5.86 10.28
N ILE A 12 2.99 -4.56 9.99
CA ILE A 12 4.12 -3.73 9.61
C ILE A 12 5.14 -3.69 10.73
N ASP A 13 4.69 -3.44 11.96
CA ASP A 13 5.59 -3.35 13.10
C ASP A 13 6.34 -4.65 13.33
N HIS A 14 5.68 -5.77 13.08
CA HIS A 14 6.31 -7.07 13.24
C HIS A 14 7.37 -7.33 12.18
N LEU A 15 7.12 -6.88 10.96
CA LEU A 15 8.01 -7.15 9.83
C LEU A 15 9.13 -6.13 9.67
N PHE A 16 8.86 -4.87 10.04
CA PHE A 16 9.81 -3.79 9.74
C PHE A 16 10.95 -3.80 10.74
N LYS A 17 12.08 -4.28 10.29
CA LYS A 17 13.32 -4.23 11.08
C LYS A 17 14.35 -3.58 10.21
N ARG A 18 14.72 -2.33 10.54
CA ARG A 18 15.63 -1.58 9.70
C ARG A 18 16.98 -2.27 9.62
N LYS A 19 17.35 -2.61 8.41
CA LYS A 19 18.65 -3.23 8.13
C LYS A 19 19.42 -2.35 7.16
N MET A 20 20.74 -2.42 7.23
CA MET A 20 21.59 -1.64 6.36
C MET A 20 21.35 -2.03 4.90
N GLN A 21 21.39 -1.02 4.03
CA GLN A 21 21.31 -1.21 2.59
C GLN A 21 20.03 -1.93 2.16
N THR A 22 18.96 -1.79 2.94
CA THR A 22 17.68 -2.39 2.62
C THR A 22 16.64 -1.29 2.49
N ARG A 23 15.87 -1.33 1.39
CA ARG A 23 14.77 -0.41 1.15
C ARG A 23 13.47 -1.08 1.54
N TYR A 24 12.59 -0.31 2.16
CA TYR A 24 11.28 -0.78 2.59
C TYR A 24 10.20 0.14 2.06
N TRP A 25 9.10 -0.43 1.63
CA TRP A 25 7.93 0.37 1.24
C TRP A 25 6.70 -0.51 1.26
N LEU A 26 5.53 0.13 1.22
CA LEU A 26 4.25 -0.56 1.19
C LEU A 26 3.70 -0.53 -0.23
N MET A 27 2.92 -1.53 -0.58
CA MET A 27 2.27 -1.58 -1.87
C MET A 27 0.80 -1.93 -1.67
N VAL A 28 -0.07 -1.19 -2.35
CA VAL A 28 -1.51 -1.44 -2.32
C VAL A 28 -1.94 -1.73 -3.75
N THR A 29 -2.62 -2.85 -3.94
CA THR A 29 -3.12 -3.21 -5.27
C THR A 29 -4.65 -3.19 -5.29
N ASP A 30 -5.19 -2.80 -6.45
CA ASP A 30 -6.62 -2.83 -6.70
C ASP A 30 -6.91 -4.09 -7.50
N ASP A 31 -7.52 -5.07 -6.86
CA ASP A 31 -7.91 -6.30 -7.52
C ASP A 31 -9.37 -6.17 -7.96
N VAL A 32 -9.55 -5.77 -9.21
CA VAL A 32 -10.91 -5.51 -9.72
C VAL A 32 -11.72 -6.78 -9.90
N TYR A 33 -11.07 -7.92 -10.04
CA TYR A 33 -11.78 -9.19 -10.22
C TYR A 33 -12.37 -9.67 -8.92
N ASP A 34 -11.59 -9.65 -7.85
CA ASP A 34 -12.07 -10.07 -6.53
C ASP A 34 -12.72 -8.92 -5.77
N LYS A 35 -12.61 -7.70 -6.27
CA LYS A 35 -13.12 -6.50 -5.62
C LYS A 35 -12.56 -6.36 -4.22
N THR A 36 -11.24 -6.38 -4.14
CA THR A 36 -10.51 -6.24 -2.89
C THR A 36 -9.31 -5.33 -3.09
N TYR A 37 -8.80 -4.80 -2.00
CA TYR A 37 -7.52 -4.10 -1.99
C TYR A 37 -6.55 -4.94 -1.19
N ASN A 38 -5.38 -5.19 -1.76
CA ASN A 38 -4.37 -6.03 -1.12
C ASN A 38 -3.19 -5.17 -0.70
N PHE A 39 -2.77 -5.33 0.54
CA PHE A 39 -1.64 -4.61 1.10
C PHE A 39 -0.45 -5.54 1.20
N PHE A 40 0.72 -5.05 0.76
CA PHE A 40 1.96 -5.82 0.79
C PHE A 40 3.06 -5.01 1.45
N PHE A 41 3.95 -5.69 2.13
CA PHE A 41 5.16 -5.11 2.69
C PHE A 41 6.31 -5.53 1.78
N ASN A 42 6.90 -4.55 1.09
CA ASN A 42 7.96 -4.82 0.13
C ASN A 42 9.30 -4.39 0.70
N PHE A 43 10.32 -5.18 0.43
CA PHE A 43 11.66 -4.79 0.80
C PHE A 43 12.66 -5.37 -0.19
N GLN A 44 13.78 -4.68 -0.32
CA GLN A 44 14.83 -5.09 -1.23
C GLN A 44 16.18 -4.71 -0.64
N LYS A 45 17.00 -5.71 -0.37
CA LYS A 45 18.37 -5.49 0.05
C LYS A 45 19.21 -5.26 -1.19
N LYS A 46 20.20 -4.35 -1.08
CA LYS A 46 21.08 -4.03 -2.19
C LYS A 46 21.69 -5.30 -2.78
N GLY A 47 21.57 -5.45 -4.09
CA GLY A 47 22.10 -6.61 -4.78
C GLY A 47 21.25 -7.86 -4.71
N GLN A 48 20.07 -7.79 -4.10
CA GLN A 48 19.20 -8.93 -3.98
C GLN A 48 17.85 -8.68 -4.64
N ARG A 49 17.08 -9.74 -4.79
CA ARG A 49 15.75 -9.63 -5.38
C ARG A 49 14.79 -8.89 -4.47
N LEU A 50 13.86 -8.18 -5.08
CA LEU A 50 12.72 -7.64 -4.38
C LEU A 50 11.92 -8.75 -3.71
N ARG A 51 11.52 -8.52 -2.48
CA ARG A 51 10.65 -9.43 -1.75
C ARG A 51 9.36 -8.71 -1.38
N SER A 52 8.28 -9.44 -1.45
CA SER A 52 6.95 -8.89 -1.19
C SER A 52 6.22 -9.84 -0.25
N VAL A 53 5.80 -9.32 0.90
CA VAL A 53 5.11 -10.12 1.92
C VAL A 53 3.68 -9.63 2.02
N PRO A 54 2.68 -10.50 1.81
CA PRO A 54 1.29 -10.08 1.97
C PRO A 54 1.02 -9.65 3.40
N LEU A 55 0.39 -8.49 3.55
CA LEU A 55 0.02 -7.98 4.86
C LEU A 55 -1.44 -8.28 5.17
N HIS A 56 -2.33 -7.90 4.26
CA HIS A 56 -3.76 -7.94 4.56
C HIS A 56 -4.58 -7.69 3.30
N THR A 57 -5.73 -8.33 3.21
CA THR A 57 -6.68 -8.10 2.14
C THR A 57 -7.89 -7.37 2.71
N VAL A 58 -8.23 -6.23 2.11
CA VAL A 58 -9.37 -5.43 2.52
C VAL A 58 -10.54 -5.78 1.62
N SER A 59 -11.58 -6.36 2.20
CA SER A 59 -12.74 -6.81 1.44
C SER A 59 -13.76 -5.70 1.21
N ASN A 60 -13.68 -4.60 1.95
CA ASN A 60 -14.56 -3.47 1.72
C ASN A 60 -14.05 -2.69 0.51
N TYR A 61 -14.61 -2.99 -0.65
CA TYR A 61 -14.14 -2.45 -1.93
C TYR A 61 -14.78 -1.09 -2.19
N ASP A 62 -14.40 -0.12 -1.36
CA ASP A 62 -14.92 1.24 -1.43
C ASP A 62 -13.73 2.20 -1.33
N LEU A 63 -13.60 3.05 -2.34
CA LEU A 63 -12.44 3.94 -2.42
C LEU A 63 -12.42 4.96 -1.29
N GLY A 64 -13.58 5.40 -0.83
CA GLY A 64 -13.65 6.30 0.32
C GLY A 64 -13.15 5.64 1.60
N TYR A 65 -13.51 4.38 1.78
CA TYR A 65 -13.01 3.61 2.91
C TYR A 65 -11.50 3.45 2.82
N LEU A 66 -10.99 3.13 1.62
CA LEU A 66 -9.55 2.97 1.42
C LEU A 66 -8.82 4.27 1.70
N GLU A 67 -9.36 5.40 1.29
CA GLU A 67 -8.74 6.69 1.54
C GLU A 67 -8.59 6.95 3.04
N ARG A 68 -9.63 6.65 3.81
CA ARG A 68 -9.58 6.81 5.27
C ARG A 68 -8.56 5.86 5.89
N LEU A 69 -8.52 4.64 5.38
CA LEU A 69 -7.56 3.63 5.87
C LEU A 69 -6.12 4.09 5.62
N ILE A 70 -5.85 4.59 4.43
CA ILE A 70 -4.52 5.10 4.07
C ILE A 70 -4.16 6.31 4.94
N THR A 71 -5.11 7.20 5.18
CA THR A 71 -4.86 8.36 6.04
C THR A 71 -4.45 7.92 7.44
N GLY A 72 -5.14 6.92 7.99
CA GLY A 72 -4.77 6.39 9.30
C GLY A 72 -3.41 5.71 9.28
N LEU A 73 -3.12 5.01 8.20
CA LEU A 73 -1.85 4.32 8.06
C LEU A 73 -0.68 5.30 7.99
N ARG A 74 -0.86 6.43 7.29
CA ARG A 74 0.20 7.44 7.19
C ARG A 74 0.52 8.11 8.52
N LYS A 75 -0.41 8.06 9.46
CA LYS A 75 -0.13 8.55 10.81
C LYS A 75 0.72 7.58 11.62
N HIS A 76 0.72 6.31 11.23
CA HIS A 76 1.46 5.27 11.92
C HIS A 76 2.85 5.07 11.36
N THR A 77 3.01 5.18 10.05
CA THR A 77 4.28 4.88 9.39
C THR A 77 4.60 5.93 8.35
N GLN A 78 5.90 6.15 8.12
CA GLN A 78 6.37 7.06 7.09
C GLN A 78 6.86 6.33 5.84
N LEU A 79 6.62 5.03 5.78
CA LEU A 79 7.00 4.26 4.60
C LEU A 79 6.27 4.77 3.37
N THR A 80 6.97 4.78 2.24
CA THR A 80 6.36 5.14 0.97
C THR A 80 5.30 4.11 0.61
N ILE A 81 4.21 4.56 0.02
CA ILE A 81 3.13 3.68 -0.43
C ILE A 81 3.07 3.72 -1.94
N GLU A 82 3.22 2.56 -2.54
CA GLU A 82 3.11 2.38 -3.98
C GLU A 82 1.71 1.86 -4.31
N TYR A 83 1.08 2.43 -5.34
CA TYR A 83 -0.27 2.03 -5.74
C TYR A 83 -0.21 1.35 -7.10
N VAL A 84 -0.84 0.20 -7.21
CA VAL A 84 -0.86 -0.58 -8.45
C VAL A 84 -2.31 -0.90 -8.82
N GLY A 85 -2.66 -0.63 -10.07
CA GLY A 85 -4.01 -0.90 -10.54
C GLY A 85 -4.98 0.25 -10.34
N PHE A 86 -4.50 1.41 -9.95
CA PHE A 86 -5.35 2.58 -9.68
C PHE A 86 -5.28 3.65 -10.76
N THR A 87 -4.67 3.36 -11.89
CA THR A 87 -4.51 4.34 -12.96
C THR A 87 -5.87 4.89 -13.38
N GLY A 88 -5.98 6.21 -13.42
CA GLY A 88 -7.23 6.85 -13.80
C GLY A 88 -8.19 7.11 -12.65
N GLN A 89 -7.86 6.67 -11.46
CA GLN A 89 -8.72 6.87 -10.29
C GLN A 89 -8.24 8.04 -9.45
N ARG A 90 -9.18 8.66 -8.75
CA ARG A 90 -8.89 9.76 -7.84
C ARG A 90 -9.48 9.47 -6.48
N TRP A 91 -8.79 9.96 -5.45
CA TRP A 91 -9.31 9.84 -4.08
C TRP A 91 -10.60 10.65 -3.94
N PRO A 92 -11.66 10.09 -3.36
CA PRO A 92 -12.95 10.79 -3.27
C PRO A 92 -12.91 12.12 -2.52
N VAL A 93 -12.13 12.21 -1.46
CA VAL A 93 -12.11 13.42 -0.64
C VAL A 93 -11.07 14.40 -1.16
N SER A 94 -9.83 13.96 -1.32
CA SER A 94 -8.75 14.86 -1.73
C SER A 94 -8.76 15.19 -3.21
N GLN A 95 -9.42 14.38 -4.03
CA GLN A 95 -9.48 14.54 -5.48
C GLN A 95 -8.11 14.40 -6.16
N ARG A 96 -7.12 13.91 -5.44
CA ARG A 96 -5.80 13.70 -6.01
C ARG A 96 -5.75 12.40 -6.79
N ILE A 97 -4.93 12.38 -7.83
CA ILE A 97 -4.70 11.17 -8.60
C ILE A 97 -3.98 10.16 -7.72
N ILE A 98 -4.50 8.92 -7.68
CA ILE A 98 -3.93 7.89 -6.82
C ILE A 98 -2.64 7.35 -7.42
N GLN A 99 -2.69 6.99 -8.71
CA GLN A 99 -1.54 6.42 -9.40
C GLN A 99 -1.36 7.13 -10.72
N ARG A 100 -0.20 7.75 -10.92
CA ARG A 100 0.06 8.43 -12.17
C ARG A 100 0.33 7.42 -13.27
N LYS A 101 -0.22 7.71 -14.45
CA LYS A 101 0.06 6.90 -15.61
C LYS A 101 1.52 7.13 -15.98
N LYS A 102 2.26 6.05 -16.15
CA LYS A 102 3.65 6.20 -16.58
C LYS A 102 3.69 6.69 -18.02
N GLU A 103 4.49 7.71 -18.23
CA GLU A 103 4.78 8.11 -19.56
C GLU A 103 5.61 7.07 -20.16
N ALA A 104 5.38 6.79 -21.27
CA ALA A 104 6.09 5.76 -21.84
C ALA A 104 7.50 5.86 -21.53
N ASP A 105 7.76 5.77 -20.80
CA ASP A 105 8.84 5.88 -20.47
C ASP A 105 9.23 6.03 -21.20
N GLU A 106 8.41 6.35 -21.23
CA GLU A 106 8.49 6.74 -21.81
C GLU A 106 9.26 6.69 -22.04
#